data_a0c7aa05a80251cee6d518d7c83a1c7f
#
_entry.id   a0c7aa05a80251cee6d518d7c83a1c7f
#
_cell.length_a   1.000
_cell.length_b   1.000
_cell.length_c   1.000
_cell.angle_alpha   90.00
_cell.angle_beta   90.00
_cell.angle_gamma   90.00
#
_symmetry.space_group_name_H-M   'P 1'
#
loop_
_entity.id
_entity.type
_entity.pdbx_description
1 polymer ?
#
loop_
_entity_poly.entity_id
_entity_poly.type
_entity_poly.pdbx_seq_one_letter_code
_entity_poly.pdbx_strand_id
1 'polypeptide(L)'
;LKTKVLEKLFGLVSMLPVVSPPFVLSLSMIMLFGRSGIITRSLLGIYDSNVYGLKGIAIVQTLTFFPVCYLMLKGLLKNIDPSLEEATRDMGATRWKVFTSVTFPLLLPGLGNAFLVTFIESVADFANPMLIGGSYDTLATTIYLQVTGAYDSTGAAAMSVVLLSLTVILFLIQKYYLEKKTAATLTGKASRMRMLIEDRSVTLPLTLLCGLAAAFVLLMYIMVPFGALFTLWGRDYSLSLKWFQYMFKTSGLKAFKDSFVLSLVAAPLTAFLSMVISYLVVKKRFKGRGFIEFVSMLAMAVPGTVLGIGYIRGYANGLFRTGLMSGLYGTGLILIIVFIVRSLPTGTRSGISALRQIDKSIEESAYDMGANSARVFMTVTLPLIKDSFFSGLVTAFVRSITAISAVILLVTPDFLLITCQINEQAEKGNYGVACAYATVLIAITYGAVLIMNTFIRFFGVSRKIKT
;
A
#
# COMPACT_ATOMS: atom_id res chain seq x y z
N LEU A 1 8.70 19.81 13.20
CA LEU A 1 9.99 19.43 13.80
C LEU A 1 11.07 20.41 13.31
N LYS A 2 11.75 21.12 14.21
CA LYS A 2 12.86 22.05 13.87
C LYS A 2 14.05 21.33 13.24
N THR A 3 14.27 20.07 13.55
CA THR A 3 15.38 19.28 13.02
C THR A 3 14.94 18.51 11.77
N LYS A 4 15.43 18.93 10.59
CA LYS A 4 15.23 18.22 9.30
C LYS A 4 15.60 16.73 9.36
N VAL A 5 16.50 16.37 10.28
CA VAL A 5 16.91 14.97 10.51
C VAL A 5 15.77 14.16 11.13
N LEU A 6 15.13 14.66 12.21
CA LEU A 6 14.01 13.98 12.85
C LEU A 6 12.78 13.89 11.93
N GLU A 7 12.51 14.95 11.15
CA GLU A 7 11.44 14.90 10.15
C GLU A 7 11.66 13.79 9.10
N LYS A 8 12.90 13.69 8.60
CA LYS A 8 13.27 12.63 7.66
C LYS A 8 13.19 11.24 8.30
N LEU A 9 13.70 11.09 9.53
CA LEU A 9 13.67 9.82 10.25
C LEU A 9 12.24 9.35 10.49
N PHE A 10 11.39 10.20 11.06
CA PHE A 10 9.98 9.85 11.31
C PHE A 10 9.23 9.59 10.00
N GLY A 11 9.54 10.36 8.94
CA GLY A 11 8.98 10.12 7.62
C GLY A 11 9.38 8.75 7.05
N LEU A 12 10.64 8.35 7.17
CA LEU A 12 11.13 7.05 6.73
C LEU A 12 10.49 5.91 7.53
N VAL A 13 10.50 6.01 8.86
CA VAL A 13 9.91 4.97 9.73
C VAL A 13 8.41 4.82 9.50
N SER A 14 7.70 5.94 9.33
CA SER A 14 6.26 5.90 9.01
C SER A 14 5.95 5.27 7.65
N MET A 15 6.93 5.19 6.74
CA MET A 15 6.76 4.59 5.43
C MET A 15 7.10 3.09 5.39
N LEU A 16 7.74 2.55 6.42
CA LEU A 16 8.12 1.13 6.47
C LEU A 16 6.93 0.21 6.16
N PRO A 17 5.73 0.38 6.75
CA PRO A 17 4.61 -0.52 6.47
C PRO A 17 4.09 -0.47 5.03
N VAL A 18 4.30 0.64 4.30
CA VAL A 18 3.83 0.78 2.90
C VAL A 18 4.65 -0.07 1.92
N VAL A 19 5.94 -0.22 2.20
CA VAL A 19 6.89 -0.88 1.29
C VAL A 19 7.12 -2.34 1.68
N SER A 20 6.82 -2.69 2.92
CA SER A 20 7.08 -4.02 3.46
C SER A 20 5.97 -5.04 3.14
N PRO A 21 6.30 -6.34 3.18
CA PRO A 21 5.30 -7.40 3.10
C PRO A 21 4.24 -7.28 4.21
N PRO A 22 2.97 -7.58 3.91
CA PRO A 22 1.87 -7.37 4.87
C PRO A 22 1.99 -8.18 6.16
N PHE A 23 2.69 -9.32 6.13
CA PHE A 23 2.84 -10.21 7.30
C PHE A 23 3.87 -9.77 8.34
N VAL A 24 4.74 -8.82 8.01
CA VAL A 24 5.86 -8.41 8.88
C VAL A 24 5.38 -7.99 10.26
N LEU A 25 4.35 -7.16 10.32
CA LEU A 25 3.80 -6.67 11.58
C LEU A 25 3.09 -7.76 12.38
N SER A 26 2.36 -8.66 11.70
CA SER A 26 1.71 -9.82 12.36
C SER A 26 2.74 -10.78 12.94
N LEU A 27 3.78 -11.16 12.17
CA LEU A 27 4.88 -12.00 12.66
C LEU A 27 5.58 -11.36 13.84
N SER A 28 5.91 -10.08 13.75
CA SER A 28 6.56 -9.35 14.84
C SER A 28 5.69 -9.29 16.08
N MET A 29 4.39 -9.07 15.92
CA MET A 29 3.44 -9.03 17.03
C MET A 29 3.38 -10.39 17.75
N ILE A 30 3.37 -11.50 16.99
CA ILE A 30 3.43 -12.85 17.56
C ILE A 30 4.77 -13.09 18.30
N MET A 31 5.88 -12.62 17.71
CA MET A 31 7.21 -12.81 18.30
C MET A 31 7.44 -11.95 19.53
N LEU A 32 6.88 -10.77 19.61
CA LEU A 32 7.02 -9.87 20.77
C LEU A 32 6.03 -10.20 21.88
N PHE A 33 4.77 -10.43 21.53
CA PHE A 33 3.65 -10.46 22.46
C PHE A 33 2.87 -11.80 22.48
N GLY A 34 3.22 -12.76 21.63
CA GLY A 34 2.59 -14.09 21.60
C GLY A 34 2.96 -14.93 22.83
N ARG A 35 2.48 -16.18 22.88
CA ARG A 35 2.75 -17.13 24.00
C ARG A 35 4.23 -17.37 24.26
N SER A 36 5.06 -17.31 23.24
CA SER A 36 6.54 -17.39 23.33
C SER A 36 7.20 -16.04 23.05
N GLY A 37 6.49 -14.94 23.28
CA GLY A 37 6.96 -13.61 22.99
C GLY A 37 8.08 -13.15 23.91
N ILE A 38 9.06 -12.42 23.36
CA ILE A 38 10.17 -11.88 24.17
C ILE A 38 9.66 -10.95 25.27
N ILE A 39 8.74 -10.04 24.94
CA ILE A 39 8.23 -9.08 25.92
C ILE A 39 7.34 -9.79 26.95
N THR A 40 6.38 -10.58 26.49
CA THR A 40 5.40 -11.21 27.40
C THR A 40 6.02 -12.28 28.26
N ARG A 41 6.73 -13.23 27.66
CA ARG A 41 7.28 -14.37 28.40
C ARG A 41 8.62 -14.07 29.03
N SER A 42 9.59 -13.53 28.26
CA SER A 42 10.97 -13.40 28.77
C SER A 42 11.16 -12.16 29.65
N LEU A 43 10.47 -11.03 29.37
CA LEU A 43 10.63 -9.79 30.11
C LEU A 43 9.60 -9.66 31.25
N LEU A 44 8.32 -9.95 30.97
CA LEU A 44 7.22 -9.73 31.91
C LEU A 44 6.80 -11.01 32.67
N GLY A 45 7.31 -12.19 32.30
CA GLY A 45 6.95 -13.47 32.91
C GLY A 45 5.48 -13.88 32.69
N ILE A 46 4.81 -13.35 31.69
CA ILE A 46 3.40 -13.64 31.36
C ILE A 46 3.37 -14.86 30.44
N TYR A 47 2.97 -16.02 30.98
CA TYR A 47 2.94 -17.28 30.24
C TYR A 47 1.62 -17.49 29.44
N ASP A 48 0.56 -16.80 29.84
CA ASP A 48 -0.80 -16.94 29.25
C ASP A 48 -1.16 -15.76 28.35
N SER A 49 -0.17 -15.18 27.70
CA SER A 49 -0.42 -14.07 26.77
C SER A 49 -1.17 -14.55 25.53
N ASN A 50 -2.31 -13.92 25.26
CA ASN A 50 -3.09 -14.15 24.05
C ASN A 50 -3.18 -12.86 23.22
N VAL A 51 -2.31 -12.77 22.22
CA VAL A 51 -2.28 -11.66 21.27
C VAL A 51 -3.20 -11.92 20.06
N TYR A 52 -3.74 -13.11 19.96
CA TYR A 52 -4.61 -13.52 18.86
C TYR A 52 -6.03 -12.99 19.02
N GLY A 53 -6.78 -12.97 17.91
CA GLY A 53 -8.16 -12.53 17.85
C GLY A 53 -8.32 -11.05 17.50
N LEU A 54 -9.50 -10.51 17.74
CA LEU A 54 -9.89 -9.16 17.35
C LEU A 54 -8.93 -8.06 17.84
N LYS A 55 -8.42 -8.18 19.07
CA LYS A 55 -7.48 -7.20 19.65
C LYS A 55 -6.16 -7.16 18.87
N GLY A 56 -5.61 -8.33 18.56
CA GLY A 56 -4.38 -8.45 17.77
C GLY A 56 -4.56 -7.92 16.36
N ILE A 57 -5.66 -8.30 15.71
CA ILE A 57 -6.01 -7.80 14.38
C ILE A 57 -6.08 -6.27 14.38
N ALA A 58 -6.82 -5.68 15.32
CA ALA A 58 -6.99 -4.24 15.40
C ALA A 58 -5.66 -3.48 15.57
N ILE A 59 -4.78 -3.97 16.46
CA ILE A 59 -3.46 -3.35 16.67
C ILE A 59 -2.61 -3.44 15.40
N VAL A 60 -2.51 -4.64 14.82
CA VAL A 60 -1.68 -4.85 13.63
C VAL A 60 -2.21 -4.09 12.43
N GLN A 61 -3.51 -4.07 12.18
CA GLN A 61 -4.12 -3.29 11.10
C GLN A 61 -3.93 -1.78 11.31
N THR A 62 -4.02 -1.29 12.54
CA THR A 62 -3.71 0.11 12.86
C THR A 62 -2.29 0.46 12.44
N LEU A 63 -1.30 -0.39 12.79
CA LEU A 63 0.10 -0.20 12.42
C LEU A 63 0.35 -0.36 10.92
N THR A 64 -0.42 -1.21 10.24
CA THR A 64 -0.30 -1.45 8.80
C THR A 64 -0.84 -0.29 7.99
N PHE A 65 -1.99 0.26 8.38
CA PHE A 65 -2.72 1.24 7.58
C PHE A 65 -2.56 2.69 8.02
N PHE A 66 -1.99 2.98 9.22
CA PHE A 66 -1.76 4.37 9.65
C PHE A 66 -0.94 5.21 8.65
N PRO A 67 0.05 4.65 7.90
CA PRO A 67 0.81 5.45 6.96
C PRO A 67 -0.06 6.02 5.83
N VAL A 68 -1.10 5.31 5.41
CA VAL A 68 -2.05 5.77 4.39
C VAL A 68 -2.78 7.02 4.89
N CYS A 69 -3.36 6.95 6.10
CA CYS A 69 -3.97 8.11 6.76
C CYS A 69 -2.98 9.26 6.91
N TYR A 70 -1.78 8.98 7.43
CA TYR A 70 -0.73 9.97 7.64
C TYR A 70 -0.36 10.72 6.36
N LEU A 71 -0.15 9.99 5.25
CA LEU A 71 0.19 10.60 3.96
C LEU A 71 -0.93 11.49 3.43
N MET A 72 -2.18 11.01 3.51
CA MET A 72 -3.34 11.77 3.08
C MET A 72 -3.48 13.06 3.89
N LEU A 73 -3.43 12.97 5.22
CA LEU A 73 -3.56 14.14 6.11
C LEU A 73 -2.39 15.10 5.98
N LYS A 74 -1.17 14.59 5.84
CA LYS A 74 0.03 15.42 5.59
C LYS A 74 -0.11 16.21 4.27
N GLY A 75 -0.63 15.56 3.22
CA GLY A 75 -0.90 16.20 1.94
C GLY A 75 -1.94 17.31 2.06
N LEU A 76 -3.04 17.04 2.77
CA LEU A 76 -4.11 18.02 3.00
C LEU A 76 -3.62 19.22 3.82
N LEU A 77 -2.93 18.97 4.93
CA LEU A 77 -2.39 20.04 5.78
C LEU A 77 -1.42 20.96 5.04
N LYS A 78 -0.66 20.44 4.07
CA LYS A 78 0.24 21.25 3.24
C LYS A 78 -0.51 22.17 2.27
N ASN A 79 -1.73 21.83 1.91
CA ASN A 79 -2.53 22.57 0.92
C ASN A 79 -3.48 23.59 1.55
N ILE A 80 -3.62 23.63 2.89
CA ILE A 80 -4.39 24.67 3.59
C ILE A 80 -3.57 25.96 3.55
N ASP A 81 -4.20 27.06 3.11
CA ASP A 81 -3.56 28.39 3.07
C ASP A 81 -3.33 28.92 4.50
N PRO A 82 -2.07 29.20 4.89
CA PRO A 82 -1.76 29.73 6.21
C PRO A 82 -2.41 31.11 6.50
N SER A 83 -2.74 31.86 5.47
CA SER A 83 -3.38 33.18 5.62
C SER A 83 -4.72 33.14 6.36
N LEU A 84 -5.46 32.03 6.23
CA LEU A 84 -6.73 31.82 6.96
C LEU A 84 -6.51 31.68 8.47
N GLU A 85 -5.44 30.98 8.86
CA GLU A 85 -5.05 30.82 10.25
C GLU A 85 -4.49 32.13 10.83
N GLU A 86 -3.71 32.88 10.04
CA GLU A 86 -3.13 34.20 10.41
C GLU A 86 -4.24 35.23 10.60
N ALA A 87 -5.15 35.37 9.62
CA ALA A 87 -6.29 36.30 9.73
C ALA A 87 -7.15 36.03 10.98
N THR A 88 -7.37 34.77 11.32
CA THR A 88 -8.13 34.41 12.51
C THR A 88 -7.37 34.76 13.80
N ARG A 89 -6.04 34.67 13.81
CA ARG A 89 -5.21 35.10 14.95
C ARG A 89 -5.18 36.63 15.10
N ASP A 90 -5.12 37.35 13.99
CA ASP A 90 -5.15 38.81 13.98
C ASP A 90 -6.45 39.35 14.55
N MET A 91 -7.55 38.58 14.42
CA MET A 91 -8.82 38.86 15.10
C MET A 91 -8.84 38.48 16.62
N GLY A 92 -7.69 38.11 17.20
CA GLY A 92 -7.56 37.82 18.63
C GLY A 92 -7.91 36.37 19.02
N ALA A 93 -8.07 35.45 18.07
CA ALA A 93 -8.37 34.06 18.38
C ALA A 93 -7.16 33.31 18.96
N THR A 94 -7.42 32.52 20.00
CA THR A 94 -6.42 31.59 20.57
C THR A 94 -6.07 30.49 19.57
N ARG A 95 -4.90 29.84 19.73
CA ARG A 95 -4.47 28.72 18.88
C ARG A 95 -5.51 27.58 18.79
N TRP A 96 -6.16 27.27 19.91
CA TRP A 96 -7.22 26.26 19.96
C TRP A 96 -8.46 26.69 19.17
N LYS A 97 -8.83 27.98 19.27
CA LYS A 97 -9.94 28.52 18.51
C LYS A 97 -9.66 28.51 16.99
N VAL A 98 -8.44 28.86 16.56
CA VAL A 98 -8.00 28.75 15.17
C VAL A 98 -8.09 27.31 14.68
N PHE A 99 -7.60 26.35 15.46
CA PHE A 99 -7.67 24.94 15.11
C PHE A 99 -9.13 24.48 14.92
N THR A 100 -10.00 24.76 15.89
CA THR A 100 -11.40 24.28 15.88
C THR A 100 -12.29 24.99 14.87
N SER A 101 -12.04 26.27 14.57
CA SER A 101 -12.90 27.07 13.68
C SER A 101 -12.40 27.14 12.23
N VAL A 102 -11.11 26.90 11.97
CA VAL A 102 -10.53 27.01 10.63
C VAL A 102 -9.90 25.68 10.20
N THR A 103 -8.86 25.23 10.91
CA THR A 103 -8.04 24.09 10.44
C THR A 103 -8.83 22.79 10.43
N PHE A 104 -9.52 22.46 11.53
CA PHE A 104 -10.27 21.21 11.67
C PHE A 104 -11.48 21.11 10.70
N PRO A 105 -12.33 22.14 10.53
CA PRO A 105 -13.40 22.09 9.54
C PRO A 105 -12.91 21.93 8.10
N LEU A 106 -11.79 22.57 7.74
CA LEU A 106 -11.16 22.39 6.42
C LEU A 106 -10.58 20.98 6.23
N LEU A 107 -10.11 20.34 7.30
CA LEU A 107 -9.61 18.97 7.27
C LEU A 107 -10.71 17.92 7.29
N LEU A 108 -11.91 18.22 7.77
CA LEU A 108 -12.96 17.23 8.04
C LEU A 108 -13.33 16.37 6.82
N PRO A 109 -13.51 16.92 5.60
CA PRO A 109 -13.77 16.11 4.42
C PRO A 109 -12.60 15.17 4.09
N GLY A 110 -11.37 15.65 4.29
CA GLY A 110 -10.17 14.85 4.08
C GLY A 110 -9.96 13.76 5.14
N LEU A 111 -10.31 14.04 6.40
CA LEU A 111 -10.36 13.05 7.47
C LEU A 111 -11.36 11.93 7.14
N GLY A 112 -12.57 12.30 6.70
CA GLY A 112 -13.57 11.33 6.26
C GLY A 112 -13.09 10.47 5.09
N ASN A 113 -12.39 11.08 4.13
CA ASN A 113 -11.80 10.37 3.01
C ASN A 113 -10.70 9.40 3.47
N ALA A 114 -9.77 9.83 4.33
CA ALA A 114 -8.72 8.98 4.90
C ALA A 114 -9.32 7.81 5.70
N PHE A 115 -10.36 8.08 6.51
CA PHE A 115 -11.07 7.05 7.26
C PHE A 115 -11.70 6.01 6.33
N LEU A 116 -12.43 6.41 5.28
CA LEU A 116 -13.06 5.44 4.37
C LEU A 116 -12.05 4.61 3.60
N VAL A 117 -10.96 5.21 3.12
CA VAL A 117 -9.90 4.46 2.44
C VAL A 117 -9.31 3.40 3.37
N THR A 118 -8.95 3.80 4.60
CA THR A 118 -8.37 2.87 5.59
C THR A 118 -9.38 1.80 6.00
N PHE A 119 -10.65 2.15 6.12
CA PHE A 119 -11.72 1.22 6.47
C PHE A 119 -11.91 0.16 5.35
N ILE A 120 -11.91 0.58 4.08
CA ILE A 120 -11.98 -0.35 2.93
C ILE A 120 -10.77 -1.29 2.94
N GLU A 121 -9.55 -0.77 3.15
CA GLU A 121 -8.33 -1.59 3.22
C GLU A 121 -8.37 -2.56 4.40
N SER A 122 -8.87 -2.14 5.56
CA SER A 122 -9.01 -2.98 6.76
C SER A 122 -10.02 -4.10 6.57
N VAL A 123 -11.19 -3.82 6.00
CA VAL A 123 -12.22 -4.84 5.71
C VAL A 123 -11.76 -5.83 4.63
N ALA A 124 -10.98 -5.35 3.66
CA ALA A 124 -10.42 -6.17 2.59
C ALA A 124 -9.14 -6.92 2.97
N ASP A 125 -8.61 -6.67 4.18
CA ASP A 125 -7.35 -7.28 4.63
C ASP A 125 -7.53 -8.78 4.89
N PHE A 126 -6.71 -9.55 4.22
CA PHE A 126 -6.61 -10.99 4.38
C PHE A 126 -5.39 -11.38 5.22
N ALA A 127 -4.27 -10.72 4.98
CA ALA A 127 -2.97 -11.17 5.44
C ALA A 127 -2.82 -11.11 6.96
N ASN A 128 -3.17 -9.98 7.58
CA ASN A 128 -3.03 -9.83 9.03
C ASN A 128 -4.01 -10.73 9.81
N PRO A 129 -5.33 -10.75 9.48
CA PRO A 129 -6.26 -11.66 10.16
C PRO A 129 -5.89 -13.13 10.01
N MET A 130 -5.32 -13.54 8.87
CA MET A 130 -4.92 -14.94 8.64
C MET A 130 -3.84 -15.40 9.62
N LEU A 131 -2.90 -14.53 9.97
CA LEU A 131 -1.82 -14.87 10.91
C LEU A 131 -2.15 -14.65 12.38
N ILE A 132 -2.89 -13.57 12.70
CA ILE A 132 -3.10 -13.17 14.09
C ILE A 132 -4.56 -13.31 14.54
N GLY A 133 -5.45 -13.72 13.65
CA GLY A 133 -6.88 -13.89 13.96
C GLY A 133 -7.15 -14.98 14.99
N GLY A 134 -6.35 -16.05 15.01
CA GLY A 134 -6.59 -17.18 15.90
C GLY A 134 -7.94 -17.85 15.59
N SER A 135 -8.86 -17.81 16.54
CA SER A 135 -10.24 -18.31 16.36
C SER A 135 -11.23 -17.25 15.82
N TYR A 136 -10.75 -16.04 15.57
CA TYR A 136 -11.56 -14.93 15.03
C TYR A 136 -11.33 -14.80 13.53
N ASP A 137 -12.32 -15.17 12.75
CA ASP A 137 -12.27 -15.08 11.30
C ASP A 137 -12.89 -13.79 10.79
N THR A 138 -12.24 -13.17 9.81
CA THR A 138 -12.82 -12.08 9.02
C THR A 138 -13.45 -12.64 7.75
N LEU A 139 -14.35 -11.87 7.13
CA LEU A 139 -14.98 -12.35 5.89
C LEU A 139 -13.96 -12.66 4.79
N ALA A 140 -12.83 -11.91 4.73
CA ALA A 140 -11.76 -12.15 3.78
C ALA A 140 -11.01 -13.48 4.05
N THR A 141 -10.77 -13.83 5.31
CA THR A 141 -10.15 -15.12 5.67
C THR A 141 -11.13 -16.28 5.51
N THR A 142 -12.40 -16.08 5.87
CA THR A 142 -13.45 -17.12 5.68
C THR A 142 -13.61 -17.48 4.21
N ILE A 143 -13.59 -16.51 3.28
CA ILE A 143 -13.61 -16.77 1.83
C ILE A 143 -12.47 -17.70 1.42
N TYR A 144 -11.27 -17.48 1.92
CA TYR A 144 -10.10 -18.31 1.63
C TYR A 144 -10.26 -19.73 2.22
N LEU A 145 -10.65 -19.83 3.49
CA LEU A 145 -10.86 -21.13 4.17
C LEU A 145 -12.00 -21.93 3.55
N GLN A 146 -13.04 -21.28 3.04
CA GLN A 146 -14.13 -21.95 2.34
C GLN A 146 -13.64 -22.63 1.05
N VAL A 147 -12.70 -22.00 0.33
CA VAL A 147 -12.12 -22.62 -0.88
C VAL A 147 -11.13 -23.70 -0.54
N THR A 148 -10.21 -23.46 0.38
CA THR A 148 -9.06 -24.33 0.64
C THR A 148 -9.34 -25.43 1.65
N GLY A 149 -10.19 -25.15 2.64
CA GLY A 149 -10.55 -26.07 3.71
C GLY A 149 -11.83 -26.85 3.45
N ALA A 150 -12.90 -26.13 3.04
CA ALA A 150 -14.21 -26.77 2.79
C ALA A 150 -14.43 -27.19 1.33
N TYR A 151 -13.54 -26.81 0.41
CA TYR A 151 -13.67 -27.05 -1.04
C TYR A 151 -14.98 -26.52 -1.66
N ASP A 152 -15.63 -25.54 -0.98
CA ASP A 152 -16.88 -24.94 -1.42
C ASP A 152 -16.62 -23.58 -2.09
N SER A 153 -16.34 -23.63 -3.37
CA SER A 153 -16.13 -22.41 -4.17
C SER A 153 -17.43 -21.62 -4.40
N THR A 154 -18.60 -22.23 -4.22
CA THR A 154 -19.90 -21.57 -4.38
C THR A 154 -20.23 -20.74 -3.16
N GLY A 155 -20.07 -21.30 -1.96
CA GLY A 155 -20.18 -20.55 -0.70
C GLY A 155 -19.17 -19.40 -0.62
N ALA A 156 -17.92 -19.65 -1.01
CA ALA A 156 -16.90 -18.58 -1.10
C ALA A 156 -17.30 -17.47 -2.07
N ALA A 157 -17.90 -17.79 -3.22
CA ALA A 157 -18.39 -16.81 -4.17
C ALA A 157 -19.55 -15.97 -3.59
N ALA A 158 -20.51 -16.60 -2.88
CA ALA A 158 -21.59 -15.89 -2.20
C ALA A 158 -21.08 -14.90 -1.15
N MET A 159 -20.14 -15.33 -0.29
CA MET A 159 -19.47 -14.45 0.69
C MET A 159 -18.70 -13.33 0.01
N SER A 160 -18.08 -13.60 -1.15
CA SER A 160 -17.37 -12.62 -1.96
C SER A 160 -18.29 -11.52 -2.48
N VAL A 161 -19.53 -11.84 -2.85
CA VAL A 161 -20.54 -10.85 -3.27
C VAL A 161 -20.89 -9.92 -2.11
N VAL A 162 -21.04 -10.44 -0.89
CA VAL A 162 -21.32 -9.64 0.31
C VAL A 162 -20.15 -8.68 0.59
N LEU A 163 -18.92 -9.19 0.60
CA LEU A 163 -17.72 -8.38 0.83
C LEU A 163 -17.54 -7.31 -0.25
N LEU A 164 -17.75 -7.68 -1.51
CA LEU A 164 -17.66 -6.78 -2.65
C LEU A 164 -18.71 -5.67 -2.58
N SER A 165 -19.95 -6.01 -2.27
CA SER A 165 -21.05 -5.01 -2.18
C SER A 165 -20.73 -3.96 -1.13
N LEU A 166 -20.26 -4.38 0.05
CA LEU A 166 -19.88 -3.47 1.13
C LEU A 166 -18.74 -2.53 0.68
N THR A 167 -17.67 -3.08 0.13
CA THR A 167 -16.49 -2.28 -0.25
C THR A 167 -16.77 -1.37 -1.43
N VAL A 168 -17.58 -1.79 -2.40
CA VAL A 168 -17.99 -0.95 -3.55
C VAL A 168 -18.90 0.19 -3.08
N ILE A 169 -19.87 -0.04 -2.19
CA ILE A 169 -20.72 1.03 -1.62
C ILE A 169 -19.84 2.07 -0.92
N LEU A 170 -18.92 1.65 -0.08
CA LEU A 170 -17.99 2.55 0.62
C LEU A 170 -17.11 3.34 -0.36
N PHE A 171 -16.62 2.69 -1.40
CA PHE A 171 -15.83 3.34 -2.46
C PHE A 171 -16.65 4.38 -3.23
N LEU A 172 -17.91 4.10 -3.55
CA LEU A 172 -18.80 5.05 -4.20
C LEU A 172 -19.04 6.29 -3.33
N ILE A 173 -19.29 6.10 -2.03
CA ILE A 173 -19.42 7.19 -1.05
C ILE A 173 -18.12 8.01 -1.01
N GLN A 174 -16.97 7.34 -0.91
CA GLN A 174 -15.66 7.99 -0.88
C GLN A 174 -15.43 8.82 -2.15
N LYS A 175 -15.61 8.23 -3.33
CA LYS A 175 -15.30 8.85 -4.62
C LYS A 175 -16.26 10.01 -4.96
N TYR A 176 -17.55 9.81 -4.80
CA TYR A 176 -18.54 10.77 -5.29
C TYR A 176 -18.94 11.84 -4.26
N TYR A 177 -18.82 11.54 -2.97
CA TYR A 177 -19.19 12.47 -1.92
C TYR A 177 -17.99 13.14 -1.26
N LEU A 178 -17.02 12.39 -0.76
CA LEU A 178 -15.92 12.94 0.02
C LEU A 178 -14.80 13.55 -0.84
N GLU A 179 -14.40 12.92 -1.96
CA GLU A 179 -13.38 13.50 -2.83
C GLU A 179 -13.80 14.84 -3.41
N LYS A 180 -15.08 15.00 -3.80
CA LYS A 180 -15.59 16.28 -4.29
C LYS A 180 -15.55 17.37 -3.23
N LYS A 181 -15.95 17.08 -1.98
CA LYS A 181 -15.88 18.03 -0.87
C LYS A 181 -14.46 18.41 -0.52
N THR A 182 -13.54 17.45 -0.48
CA THR A 182 -12.12 17.69 -0.22
C THR A 182 -11.50 18.59 -1.30
N ALA A 183 -11.82 18.36 -2.58
CA ALA A 183 -11.36 19.22 -3.67
C ALA A 183 -11.89 20.66 -3.56
N ALA A 184 -13.15 20.83 -3.17
CA ALA A 184 -13.77 22.14 -3.02
C ALA A 184 -13.18 22.97 -1.86
N THR A 185 -12.73 22.32 -0.77
CA THR A 185 -12.14 23.00 0.39
C THR A 185 -10.68 23.42 0.16
N LEU A 186 -10.01 22.89 -0.86
CA LEU A 186 -8.57 23.09 -1.12
C LEU A 186 -8.28 23.86 -2.43
N THR A 187 -9.20 24.69 -2.90
CA THR A 187 -9.09 25.43 -4.18
C THR A 187 -8.01 26.51 -4.24
N GLY A 188 -7.33 26.82 -3.13
CA GLY A 188 -6.24 27.81 -3.06
C GLY A 188 -4.86 27.14 -3.16
N LYS A 189 -3.94 27.68 -3.98
CA LYS A 189 -2.51 27.42 -3.81
C LYS A 189 -2.06 28.12 -2.54
N ALA A 190 -1.45 27.37 -1.60
CA ALA A 190 -0.86 27.97 -0.40
C ALA A 190 0.10 29.10 -0.82
N SER A 191 -0.24 30.33 -0.45
CA SER A 191 0.48 31.53 -0.90
C SER A 191 1.80 31.75 -0.16
N ARG A 192 1.97 31.12 1.02
CA ARG A 192 3.14 31.27 1.88
C ARG A 192 3.56 29.96 2.54
N MET A 193 4.84 29.88 2.98
CA MET A 193 5.32 28.78 3.83
C MET A 193 4.67 28.88 5.21
N ARG A 194 4.14 27.76 5.69
CA ARG A 194 3.52 27.65 7.01
C ARG A 194 4.55 27.89 8.11
N MET A 195 4.25 28.78 9.05
CA MET A 195 5.09 28.98 10.22
C MET A 195 5.06 27.76 11.13
N LEU A 196 6.23 27.27 11.52
CA LEU A 196 6.36 26.16 12.45
C LEU A 196 6.06 26.62 13.88
N ILE A 197 5.40 25.75 14.65
CA ILE A 197 5.17 25.98 16.07
C ILE A 197 6.53 25.86 16.80
N GLU A 198 6.97 26.93 17.44
CA GLU A 198 8.27 26.97 18.15
C GLU A 198 8.18 26.67 19.63
N ASP A 199 6.98 26.63 20.18
CA ASP A 199 6.71 26.42 21.60
C ASP A 199 7.17 25.02 22.06
N ARG A 200 8.13 24.97 22.97
CA ARG A 200 8.70 23.72 23.49
C ARG A 200 7.68 22.92 24.32
N SER A 201 6.73 23.56 24.98
CA SER A 201 5.71 22.88 25.78
C SER A 201 4.75 22.04 24.91
N VAL A 202 4.61 22.38 23.62
CA VAL A 202 3.81 21.64 22.64
C VAL A 202 4.69 20.67 21.83
N THR A 203 5.85 21.13 21.40
CA THR A 203 6.71 20.37 20.48
C THR A 203 7.40 19.20 21.17
N LEU A 204 7.81 19.31 22.44
CA LEU A 204 8.51 18.25 23.15
C LEU A 204 7.63 17.01 23.40
N PRO A 205 6.42 17.13 24.01
CA PRO A 205 5.57 15.95 24.22
C PRO A 205 5.12 15.29 22.92
N LEU A 206 4.82 16.07 21.88
CA LEU A 206 4.48 15.52 20.56
C LEU A 206 5.67 14.80 19.92
N THR A 207 6.89 15.35 20.05
CA THR A 207 8.10 14.68 19.52
C THR A 207 8.39 13.39 20.28
N LEU A 208 8.21 13.36 21.61
CA LEU A 208 8.35 12.14 22.41
C LEU A 208 7.32 11.09 22.01
N LEU A 209 6.05 11.48 21.86
CA LEU A 209 4.99 10.56 21.43
C LEU A 209 5.28 9.97 20.04
N CYS A 210 5.65 10.81 19.08
CA CYS A 210 6.06 10.36 17.73
C CYS A 210 7.32 9.50 17.78
N GLY A 211 8.26 9.83 18.67
CA GLY A 211 9.48 9.05 18.90
C GLY A 211 9.20 7.66 19.44
N LEU A 212 8.31 7.54 20.43
CA LEU A 212 7.86 6.25 20.99
C LEU A 212 7.15 5.41 19.92
N ALA A 213 6.23 6.02 19.15
CA ALA A 213 5.55 5.32 18.06
C ALA A 213 6.54 4.84 16.99
N ALA A 214 7.50 5.68 16.59
CA ALA A 214 8.52 5.32 15.64
C ALA A 214 9.44 4.21 16.17
N ALA A 215 9.85 4.29 17.43
CA ALA A 215 10.66 3.25 18.08
C ALA A 215 9.92 1.92 18.15
N PHE A 216 8.61 1.95 18.42
CA PHE A 216 7.76 0.74 18.42
C PHE A 216 7.68 0.12 17.03
N VAL A 217 7.44 0.91 15.99
CA VAL A 217 7.44 0.42 14.60
C VAL A 217 8.81 -0.17 14.24
N LEU A 218 9.91 0.53 14.55
CA LEU A 218 11.26 0.01 14.29
C LEU A 218 11.51 -1.31 15.02
N LEU A 219 11.10 -1.43 16.30
CA LEU A 219 11.21 -2.66 17.05
C LEU A 219 10.49 -3.81 16.33
N MET A 220 9.26 -3.57 15.86
CA MET A 220 8.51 -4.57 15.10
C MET A 220 9.27 -5.04 13.85
N TYR A 221 9.88 -4.11 13.10
CA TYR A 221 10.64 -4.45 11.90
C TYR A 221 11.96 -5.17 12.17
N ILE A 222 12.63 -4.83 13.26
CA ILE A 222 13.89 -5.47 13.67
C ILE A 222 13.64 -6.91 14.15
N MET A 223 12.47 -7.20 14.72
CA MET A 223 12.15 -8.54 15.22
C MET A 223 12.08 -9.60 14.13
N VAL A 224 11.71 -9.27 12.90
CA VAL A 224 11.63 -10.27 11.82
C VAL A 224 13.00 -10.82 11.42
N PRO A 225 14.04 -10.00 11.12
CA PRO A 225 15.40 -10.50 10.94
C PRO A 225 15.94 -11.29 12.14
N PHE A 226 15.68 -10.83 13.37
CA PHE A 226 16.09 -11.58 14.55
C PHE A 226 15.39 -12.94 14.65
N GLY A 227 14.10 -13.01 14.33
CA GLY A 227 13.37 -14.27 14.28
C GLY A 227 13.91 -15.25 13.24
N ALA A 228 14.46 -14.74 12.15
CA ALA A 228 15.12 -15.55 11.13
C ALA A 228 16.51 -16.04 11.56
N LEU A 229 17.19 -15.31 12.46
CA LEU A 229 18.54 -15.63 12.92
C LEU A 229 18.59 -16.51 14.15
N PHE A 230 17.54 -16.55 14.97
CA PHE A 230 17.51 -17.36 16.17
C PHE A 230 17.18 -18.82 15.87
N THR A 231 17.86 -19.73 16.58
CA THR A 231 17.69 -21.18 16.40
C THR A 231 16.29 -21.65 16.68
N LEU A 232 15.69 -21.23 17.80
CA LEU A 232 14.31 -21.56 18.14
C LEU A 232 13.71 -20.43 18.99
N TRP A 233 12.77 -19.72 18.40
CA TRP A 233 12.11 -18.60 19.06
C TRP A 233 11.45 -19.00 20.39
N GLY A 234 11.72 -18.22 21.43
CA GLY A 234 11.15 -18.44 22.76
C GLY A 234 11.82 -19.56 23.58
N ARG A 235 12.83 -20.26 23.04
CA ARG A 235 13.52 -21.36 23.73
C ARG A 235 15.04 -21.29 23.57
N ASP A 236 15.54 -21.05 22.36
CA ASP A 236 16.98 -21.01 22.07
C ASP A 236 17.28 -19.81 21.17
N TYR A 237 17.91 -18.80 21.77
CA TYR A 237 18.29 -17.56 21.11
C TYR A 237 19.70 -17.57 20.53
N SER A 238 20.33 -18.76 20.39
CA SER A 238 21.60 -18.89 19.68
C SER A 238 21.44 -18.47 18.21
N LEU A 239 22.43 -17.74 17.70
CA LEU A 239 22.41 -17.26 16.32
C LEU A 239 22.71 -18.41 15.37
N SER A 240 21.87 -18.56 14.34
CA SER A 240 21.99 -19.60 13.32
C SER A 240 21.42 -19.13 11.99
N LEU A 241 22.04 -19.56 10.91
CA LEU A 241 21.55 -19.35 9.54
C LEU A 241 20.70 -20.52 9.02
N LYS A 242 20.31 -21.47 9.88
CA LYS A 242 19.62 -22.70 9.48
C LYS A 242 18.31 -22.44 8.72
N TRP A 243 17.55 -21.38 9.08
CA TRP A 243 16.29 -21.05 8.42
C TRP A 243 16.49 -20.52 7.01
N PHE A 244 17.55 -19.74 6.79
CA PHE A 244 17.96 -19.32 5.45
C PHE A 244 18.43 -20.51 4.62
N GLN A 245 19.25 -21.40 5.20
CA GLN A 245 19.68 -22.60 4.51
C GLN A 245 18.50 -23.50 4.13
N TYR A 246 17.55 -23.70 5.05
CA TYR A 246 16.34 -24.46 4.79
C TYR A 246 15.52 -23.83 3.65
N MET A 247 15.30 -22.53 3.70
CA MET A 247 14.58 -21.77 2.67
C MET A 247 15.23 -21.96 1.29
N PHE A 248 16.55 -21.83 1.18
CA PHE A 248 17.26 -21.97 -0.11
C PHE A 248 17.34 -23.42 -0.60
N LYS A 249 17.33 -24.42 0.28
CA LYS A 249 17.31 -25.83 -0.09
C LYS A 249 15.93 -26.35 -0.54
N THR A 250 14.88 -25.64 -0.17
CA THR A 250 13.50 -25.98 -0.54
C THR A 250 13.02 -25.16 -1.73
N SER A 251 11.76 -24.77 -1.75
CA SER A 251 11.12 -24.00 -2.81
C SER A 251 11.48 -22.50 -2.83
N GLY A 252 12.32 -22.02 -1.89
CA GLY A 252 12.57 -20.60 -1.69
C GLY A 252 13.16 -19.88 -2.90
N LEU A 253 14.22 -20.47 -3.51
CA LEU A 253 14.82 -19.86 -4.71
C LEU A 253 13.82 -19.72 -5.85
N LYS A 254 12.99 -20.74 -6.07
CA LYS A 254 11.92 -20.69 -7.09
C LYS A 254 10.91 -19.60 -6.76
N ALA A 255 10.43 -19.54 -5.52
CA ALA A 255 9.46 -18.54 -5.08
C ALA A 255 10.00 -17.10 -5.23
N PHE A 256 11.31 -16.88 -4.93
CA PHE A 256 11.95 -15.59 -5.17
C PHE A 256 12.03 -15.25 -6.64
N LYS A 257 12.53 -16.18 -7.46
CA LYS A 257 12.66 -15.98 -8.90
C LYS A 257 11.32 -15.67 -9.54
N ASP A 258 10.30 -16.48 -9.25
CA ASP A 258 8.97 -16.32 -9.82
C ASP A 258 8.34 -14.98 -9.39
N SER A 259 8.38 -14.65 -8.08
CA SER A 259 7.87 -13.37 -7.58
C SER A 259 8.59 -12.18 -8.22
N PHE A 260 9.92 -12.23 -8.32
CA PHE A 260 10.71 -11.14 -8.88
C PHE A 260 10.45 -10.95 -10.37
N VAL A 261 10.49 -12.04 -11.15
CA VAL A 261 10.29 -12.00 -12.60
C VAL A 261 8.88 -11.54 -12.96
N LEU A 262 7.86 -12.12 -12.32
CA LEU A 262 6.46 -11.74 -12.57
C LEU A 262 6.20 -10.28 -12.20
N SER A 263 6.76 -9.79 -11.09
CA SER A 263 6.63 -8.39 -10.67
C SER A 263 7.40 -7.44 -11.59
N LEU A 264 8.60 -7.86 -12.06
CA LEU A 264 9.42 -7.07 -12.97
C LEU A 264 8.75 -6.90 -14.33
N VAL A 265 7.99 -7.90 -14.80
CA VAL A 265 7.19 -7.82 -16.03
C VAL A 265 5.91 -7.02 -15.82
N ALA A 266 5.21 -7.23 -14.71
CA ALA A 266 3.94 -6.56 -14.43
C ALA A 266 4.10 -5.05 -14.21
N ALA A 267 5.18 -4.60 -13.55
CA ALA A 267 5.36 -3.20 -13.17
C ALA A 267 5.47 -2.24 -14.37
N PRO A 268 6.29 -2.48 -15.40
CA PRO A 268 6.34 -1.63 -16.59
C PRO A 268 5.02 -1.60 -17.36
N LEU A 269 4.36 -2.77 -17.49
CA LEU A 269 3.05 -2.86 -18.15
C LEU A 269 2.00 -2.05 -17.40
N THR A 270 1.98 -2.14 -16.07
CA THR A 270 1.09 -1.35 -15.22
C THR A 270 1.36 0.15 -15.37
N ALA A 271 2.64 0.56 -15.30
CA ALA A 271 3.01 1.97 -15.43
C ALA A 271 2.62 2.53 -16.80
N PHE A 272 2.86 1.77 -17.88
CA PHE A 272 2.46 2.16 -19.23
C PHE A 272 0.94 2.28 -19.38
N LEU A 273 0.17 1.26 -18.95
CA LEU A 273 -1.29 1.28 -19.02
C LEU A 273 -1.88 2.41 -18.17
N SER A 274 -1.37 2.61 -16.97
CA SER A 274 -1.78 3.72 -16.10
C SER A 274 -1.56 5.07 -16.76
N MET A 275 -0.43 5.23 -17.46
CA MET A 275 -0.10 6.45 -18.17
C MET A 275 -1.04 6.71 -19.34
N VAL A 276 -1.30 5.68 -20.16
CA VAL A 276 -2.23 5.76 -21.29
C VAL A 276 -3.64 6.14 -20.79
N ILE A 277 -4.13 5.47 -19.76
CA ILE A 277 -5.45 5.76 -19.17
C ILE A 277 -5.47 7.20 -18.63
N SER A 278 -4.46 7.62 -17.88
CA SER A 278 -4.38 8.97 -17.35
C SER A 278 -4.39 10.04 -18.43
N TYR A 279 -3.63 9.81 -19.52
CA TYR A 279 -3.59 10.71 -20.66
C TYR A 279 -4.96 10.80 -21.34
N LEU A 280 -5.61 9.66 -21.62
CA LEU A 280 -6.96 9.63 -22.21
C LEU A 280 -7.96 10.36 -21.32
N VAL A 281 -7.92 10.13 -20.01
CA VAL A 281 -8.84 10.74 -19.04
C VAL A 281 -8.63 12.25 -18.92
N VAL A 282 -7.40 12.77 -18.96
CA VAL A 282 -7.13 14.20 -18.72
C VAL A 282 -7.11 15.01 -20.00
N LYS A 283 -6.50 14.48 -21.06
CA LYS A 283 -6.19 15.25 -22.29
C LYS A 283 -7.17 15.02 -23.43
N LYS A 284 -7.92 13.92 -23.43
CA LYS A 284 -8.87 13.64 -24.52
C LYS A 284 -10.32 13.80 -24.05
N ARG A 285 -11.16 14.36 -24.95
CA ARG A 285 -12.60 14.49 -24.74
C ARG A 285 -13.32 13.48 -25.63
N PHE A 286 -13.91 12.43 -25.01
CA PHE A 286 -14.69 11.42 -25.71
C PHE A 286 -15.80 10.88 -24.78
N LYS A 287 -16.83 10.29 -25.40
CA LYS A 287 -17.90 9.60 -24.67
C LYS A 287 -17.33 8.33 -24.02
N GLY A 288 -17.54 8.17 -22.70
CA GLY A 288 -16.99 7.03 -21.94
C GLY A 288 -15.72 7.33 -21.11
N ARG A 289 -15.17 8.56 -21.18
CA ARG A 289 -14.01 8.98 -20.39
C ARG A 289 -14.20 8.71 -18.87
N GLY A 290 -15.36 9.07 -18.30
CA GLY A 290 -15.67 8.85 -16.90
C GLY A 290 -15.81 7.37 -16.55
N PHE A 291 -16.27 6.55 -17.49
CA PHE A 291 -16.36 5.10 -17.32
C PHE A 291 -14.97 4.47 -17.25
N ILE A 292 -14.04 4.85 -18.13
CA ILE A 292 -12.65 4.35 -18.10
C ILE A 292 -11.97 4.75 -16.78
N GLU A 293 -12.14 6.01 -16.33
CA GLU A 293 -11.63 6.47 -15.03
C GLU A 293 -12.24 5.66 -13.89
N PHE A 294 -13.54 5.43 -13.90
CA PHE A 294 -14.21 4.64 -12.88
C PHE A 294 -13.71 3.20 -12.84
N VAL A 295 -13.68 2.50 -13.97
CA VAL A 295 -13.25 1.09 -14.05
C VAL A 295 -11.79 0.94 -13.65
N SER A 296 -10.91 1.86 -14.08
CA SER A 296 -9.50 1.82 -13.70
C SER A 296 -9.27 1.99 -12.20
N MET A 297 -10.18 2.67 -11.49
CA MET A 297 -10.09 2.86 -10.04
C MET A 297 -10.89 1.81 -9.25
N LEU A 298 -11.82 1.09 -9.88
CA LEU A 298 -12.69 0.12 -9.20
C LEU A 298 -11.90 -0.99 -8.50
N ALA A 299 -10.74 -1.37 -9.05
CA ALA A 299 -9.87 -2.39 -8.44
C ALA A 299 -9.33 -2.01 -7.04
N MET A 300 -9.42 -0.74 -6.61
CA MET A 300 -9.15 -0.35 -5.21
C MET A 300 -10.24 -0.82 -4.26
N ALA A 301 -11.47 -0.85 -4.76
CA ALA A 301 -12.63 -1.25 -3.96
C ALA A 301 -12.81 -2.78 -3.92
N VAL A 302 -12.20 -3.51 -4.83
CA VAL A 302 -12.36 -4.96 -4.92
C VAL A 302 -11.33 -5.65 -4.02
N PRO A 303 -11.76 -6.36 -2.96
CA PRO A 303 -10.86 -7.14 -2.12
C PRO A 303 -10.08 -8.18 -2.92
N GLY A 304 -8.83 -8.43 -2.53
CA GLY A 304 -7.96 -9.36 -3.26
C GLY A 304 -8.53 -10.78 -3.33
N THR A 305 -9.07 -11.28 -2.22
CA THR A 305 -9.70 -12.62 -2.16
C THR A 305 -10.89 -12.73 -3.12
N VAL A 306 -11.69 -11.68 -3.25
CA VAL A 306 -12.80 -11.62 -4.21
C VAL A 306 -12.30 -11.70 -5.65
N LEU A 307 -11.20 -10.99 -5.97
CA LEU A 307 -10.57 -11.10 -7.29
C LEU A 307 -10.08 -12.54 -7.54
N GLY A 308 -9.39 -13.15 -6.57
CA GLY A 308 -8.91 -14.53 -6.68
C GLY A 308 -10.03 -15.52 -7.01
N ILE A 309 -11.13 -15.46 -6.27
CA ILE A 309 -12.34 -16.28 -6.54
C ILE A 309 -12.92 -15.98 -7.92
N GLY A 310 -13.04 -14.71 -8.29
CA GLY A 310 -13.53 -14.29 -9.60
C GLY A 310 -12.71 -14.89 -10.74
N TYR A 311 -11.39 -14.90 -10.62
CA TYR A 311 -10.50 -15.52 -11.60
C TYR A 311 -10.63 -17.04 -11.64
N ILE A 312 -10.71 -17.72 -10.49
CA ILE A 312 -10.96 -19.18 -10.47
C ILE A 312 -12.28 -19.51 -11.17
N ARG A 313 -13.36 -18.85 -10.76
CA ARG A 313 -14.71 -19.14 -11.32
C ARG A 313 -14.80 -18.74 -12.79
N GLY A 314 -14.14 -17.65 -13.19
CA GLY A 314 -14.15 -17.19 -14.59
C GLY A 314 -13.34 -18.08 -15.53
N TYR A 315 -12.12 -18.43 -15.12
CA TYR A 315 -11.15 -19.06 -16.03
C TYR A 315 -11.01 -20.58 -15.83
N ALA A 316 -11.13 -21.10 -14.61
CA ALA A 316 -11.03 -22.54 -14.37
C ALA A 316 -12.36 -23.27 -14.69
N ASN A 317 -13.50 -22.71 -14.27
CA ASN A 317 -14.80 -23.40 -14.30
C ASN A 317 -15.92 -22.63 -14.99
N GLY A 318 -15.65 -21.44 -15.58
CA GLY A 318 -16.71 -20.53 -16.01
C GLY A 318 -16.65 -20.06 -17.45
N LEU A 319 -17.13 -18.84 -17.65
CA LEU A 319 -17.39 -18.20 -18.93
C LEU A 319 -16.19 -18.16 -19.90
N PHE A 320 -14.95 -18.10 -19.37
CA PHE A 320 -13.71 -18.00 -20.14
C PHE A 320 -12.98 -19.35 -20.28
N ARG A 321 -13.62 -20.47 -19.95
CA ARG A 321 -13.04 -21.81 -20.10
C ARG A 321 -12.79 -22.18 -21.56
N THR A 322 -13.57 -21.64 -22.47
CA THR A 322 -13.48 -21.87 -23.91
C THR A 322 -13.07 -20.60 -24.65
N GLY A 323 -12.38 -20.73 -25.77
CA GLY A 323 -11.95 -19.62 -26.60
C GLY A 323 -10.52 -19.13 -26.34
N LEU A 324 -10.22 -17.91 -26.75
CA LEU A 324 -8.86 -17.34 -26.71
C LEU A 324 -8.24 -17.25 -25.31
N MET A 325 -9.06 -17.27 -24.26
CA MET A 325 -8.62 -17.18 -22.85
C MET A 325 -8.66 -18.53 -22.13
N SER A 326 -8.96 -19.62 -22.83
CA SER A 326 -8.87 -20.96 -22.28
C SER A 326 -7.40 -21.29 -21.97
N GLY A 327 -7.14 -21.85 -20.79
CA GLY A 327 -5.77 -22.19 -20.37
C GLY A 327 -4.97 -21.06 -19.70
N LEU A 328 -5.57 -19.90 -19.41
CA LEU A 328 -4.89 -18.86 -18.60
C LEU A 328 -4.74 -19.29 -17.13
N TYR A 329 -5.69 -20.07 -16.61
CA TYR A 329 -5.63 -20.55 -15.23
C TYR A 329 -4.41 -21.46 -15.03
N GLY A 330 -3.68 -21.26 -13.95
CA GLY A 330 -2.46 -22.00 -13.65
C GLY A 330 -1.19 -21.46 -14.34
N THR A 331 -1.27 -20.41 -15.14
CA THR A 331 -0.12 -19.81 -15.82
C THR A 331 0.42 -18.58 -15.09
N GLY A 332 1.69 -18.22 -15.35
CA GLY A 332 2.25 -16.95 -14.86
C GLY A 332 1.55 -15.71 -15.44
N LEU A 333 0.89 -15.84 -16.59
CA LEU A 333 0.19 -14.74 -17.24
C LEU A 333 -1.01 -14.25 -16.42
N ILE A 334 -1.78 -15.16 -15.79
CA ILE A 334 -2.90 -14.76 -14.93
C ILE A 334 -2.39 -13.97 -13.71
N LEU A 335 -1.24 -14.36 -13.14
CA LEU A 335 -0.61 -13.63 -12.03
C LEU A 335 -0.17 -12.23 -12.45
N ILE A 336 0.43 -12.08 -13.64
CA ILE A 336 0.79 -10.77 -14.21
C ILE A 336 -0.45 -9.90 -14.40
N ILE A 337 -1.55 -10.44 -14.93
CA ILE A 337 -2.82 -9.72 -15.10
C ILE A 337 -3.35 -9.24 -13.75
N VAL A 338 -3.35 -10.09 -12.73
CA VAL A 338 -3.78 -9.73 -11.37
C VAL A 338 -2.91 -8.62 -10.79
N PHE A 339 -1.59 -8.70 -10.96
CA PHE A 339 -0.67 -7.66 -10.50
C PHE A 339 -0.95 -6.32 -11.19
N ILE A 340 -1.18 -6.34 -12.51
CA ILE A 340 -1.55 -5.14 -13.28
C ILE A 340 -2.85 -4.56 -12.74
N VAL A 341 -3.93 -5.34 -12.67
CA VAL A 341 -5.25 -4.89 -12.22
C VAL A 341 -5.19 -4.28 -10.81
N ARG A 342 -4.47 -4.91 -9.89
CA ARG A 342 -4.33 -4.44 -8.50
C ARG A 342 -3.52 -3.15 -8.37
N SER A 343 -2.53 -2.95 -9.22
CA SER A 343 -1.61 -1.80 -9.15
C SER A 343 -2.06 -0.63 -10.05
N LEU A 344 -2.89 -0.89 -11.06
CA LEU A 344 -3.38 0.09 -12.03
C LEU A 344 -4.02 1.35 -11.39
N PRO A 345 -4.88 1.26 -10.36
CA PRO A 345 -5.52 2.43 -9.78
C PRO A 345 -4.54 3.46 -9.23
N THR A 346 -3.48 2.98 -8.55
CA THR A 346 -2.47 3.86 -7.92
C THR A 346 -1.68 4.62 -8.98
N GLY A 347 -1.25 3.94 -10.04
CA GLY A 347 -0.57 4.55 -11.18
C GLY A 347 -1.46 5.56 -11.91
N THR A 348 -2.71 5.18 -12.18
CA THR A 348 -3.69 6.06 -12.86
C THR A 348 -3.98 7.32 -12.04
N ARG A 349 -4.17 7.20 -10.72
CA ARG A 349 -4.40 8.35 -9.82
C ARG A 349 -3.21 9.31 -9.80
N SER A 350 -1.99 8.77 -9.71
CA SER A 350 -0.76 9.55 -9.77
C SER A 350 -0.60 10.26 -11.12
N GLY A 351 -0.82 9.55 -12.22
CA GLY A 351 -0.75 10.09 -13.57
C GLY A 351 -1.79 11.19 -13.82
N ILE A 352 -3.05 11.00 -13.41
CA ILE A 352 -4.12 12.02 -13.52
C ILE A 352 -3.71 13.26 -12.72
N SER A 353 -3.22 13.11 -11.50
CA SER A 353 -2.79 14.22 -10.66
C SER A 353 -1.65 15.01 -11.29
N ALA A 354 -0.65 14.33 -11.84
CA ALA A 354 0.47 14.96 -12.51
C ALA A 354 0.06 15.71 -13.79
N LEU A 355 -0.77 15.08 -14.63
CA LEU A 355 -1.24 15.68 -15.87
C LEU A 355 -2.14 16.91 -15.65
N ARG A 356 -2.89 16.96 -14.54
CA ARG A 356 -3.71 18.12 -14.18
C ARG A 356 -2.88 19.32 -13.67
N GLN A 357 -1.63 19.09 -13.26
CA GLN A 357 -0.72 20.16 -12.81
C GLN A 357 0.01 20.86 -13.96
N ILE A 358 0.00 20.27 -15.17
CA ILE A 358 0.60 20.88 -16.35
C ILE A 358 -0.32 22.00 -16.85
N ASP A 359 0.23 23.21 -16.95
CA ASP A 359 -0.48 24.34 -17.53
C ASP A 359 -0.78 24.07 -19.00
N LYS A 360 -2.02 24.33 -19.39
CA LYS A 360 -2.48 24.12 -20.78
C LYS A 360 -1.71 24.99 -21.77
N SER A 361 -1.29 26.19 -21.37
CA SER A 361 -0.53 27.11 -22.21
C SER A 361 0.76 26.51 -22.75
N ILE A 362 1.42 25.62 -21.99
CA ILE A 362 2.65 24.94 -22.43
C ILE A 362 2.38 24.03 -23.62
N GLU A 363 1.28 23.29 -23.60
CA GLU A 363 0.89 22.41 -24.70
C GLU A 363 0.36 23.20 -25.90
N GLU A 364 -0.44 24.24 -25.64
CA GLU A 364 -0.97 25.15 -26.67
C GLU A 364 0.16 25.82 -27.44
N SER A 365 1.19 26.33 -26.74
CA SER A 365 2.38 26.90 -27.37
C SER A 365 3.12 25.91 -28.28
N ALA A 366 3.16 24.63 -27.91
CA ALA A 366 3.76 23.60 -28.77
C ALA A 366 2.91 23.29 -30.00
N TYR A 367 1.57 23.34 -29.89
CA TYR A 367 0.68 23.24 -31.04
C TYR A 367 0.79 24.43 -31.99
N ASP A 368 0.92 25.66 -31.46
CA ASP A 368 1.11 26.88 -32.24
C ASP A 368 2.42 26.86 -33.03
N MET A 369 3.44 26.17 -32.50
CA MET A 369 4.70 25.91 -33.23
C MET A 369 4.59 24.77 -34.27
N GLY A 370 3.39 24.26 -34.54
CA GLY A 370 3.15 23.23 -35.56
C GLY A 370 3.39 21.79 -35.13
N ALA A 371 3.54 21.53 -33.82
CA ALA A 371 3.71 20.16 -33.33
C ALA A 371 2.37 19.41 -33.36
N ASN A 372 2.37 18.16 -33.83
CA ASN A 372 1.20 17.28 -33.75
C ASN A 372 1.06 16.69 -32.31
N SER A 373 -0.11 16.11 -32.02
CA SER A 373 -0.41 15.55 -30.67
C SER A 373 0.61 14.52 -30.18
N ALA A 374 1.15 13.69 -31.05
CA ALA A 374 2.16 12.70 -30.70
C ALA A 374 3.49 13.38 -30.33
N ARG A 375 3.88 14.41 -31.08
CA ARG A 375 5.09 15.18 -30.78
C ARG A 375 4.96 15.97 -29.48
N VAL A 376 3.82 16.64 -29.23
CA VAL A 376 3.55 17.33 -27.97
C VAL A 376 3.61 16.35 -26.80
N PHE A 377 2.99 15.16 -26.95
CA PHE A 377 3.06 14.14 -25.90
C PHE A 377 4.50 13.71 -25.60
N MET A 378 5.28 13.37 -26.61
CA MET A 378 6.65 12.85 -26.42
C MET A 378 7.65 13.91 -25.97
N THR A 379 7.54 15.16 -26.45
CA THR A 379 8.53 16.21 -26.21
C THR A 379 8.17 17.15 -25.05
N VAL A 380 6.89 17.26 -24.70
CA VAL A 380 6.40 18.17 -23.67
C VAL A 380 5.78 17.41 -22.50
N THR A 381 4.70 16.67 -22.76
CA THR A 381 3.89 16.05 -21.69
C THR A 381 4.67 14.97 -20.95
N LEU A 382 5.24 14.01 -21.68
CA LEU A 382 5.96 12.87 -21.09
C LEU A 382 7.19 13.30 -20.25
N PRO A 383 8.06 14.20 -20.70
CA PRO A 383 9.16 14.72 -19.88
C PRO A 383 8.70 15.42 -18.59
N LEU A 384 7.56 16.12 -18.63
CA LEU A 384 7.03 16.82 -17.45
C LEU A 384 6.46 15.89 -16.39
N ILE A 385 5.91 14.72 -16.80
CA ILE A 385 5.30 13.75 -15.88
C ILE A 385 6.16 12.51 -15.64
N LYS A 386 7.40 12.49 -16.16
CA LYS A 386 8.30 11.34 -16.02
C LYS A 386 8.49 10.89 -14.57
N ASP A 387 8.60 11.84 -13.63
CA ASP A 387 8.78 11.52 -12.21
C ASP A 387 7.56 10.77 -11.64
N SER A 388 6.36 11.13 -12.09
CA SER A 388 5.12 10.42 -11.72
C SER A 388 5.03 9.05 -12.38
N PHE A 389 5.50 8.91 -13.62
CA PHE A 389 5.58 7.62 -14.30
C PHE A 389 6.52 6.66 -13.58
N PHE A 390 7.73 7.10 -13.27
CA PHE A 390 8.70 6.28 -12.54
C PHE A 390 8.27 5.97 -11.10
N SER A 391 7.67 6.92 -10.41
CA SER A 391 7.07 6.66 -9.10
C SER A 391 5.96 5.62 -9.18
N GLY A 392 5.12 5.68 -10.21
CA GLY A 392 4.10 4.68 -10.52
C GLY A 392 4.69 3.29 -10.76
N LEU A 393 5.80 3.22 -11.51
CA LEU A 393 6.52 1.98 -11.80
C LEU A 393 7.08 1.34 -10.53
N VAL A 394 7.76 2.14 -9.66
CA VAL A 394 8.27 1.67 -8.37
C VAL A 394 7.12 1.14 -7.50
N THR A 395 6.03 1.90 -7.41
CA THR A 395 4.87 1.51 -6.60
C THR A 395 4.20 0.25 -7.14
N ALA A 396 4.09 0.10 -8.46
CA ALA A 396 3.55 -1.10 -9.09
C ALA A 396 4.41 -2.33 -8.81
N PHE A 397 5.75 -2.19 -8.89
CA PHE A 397 6.67 -3.28 -8.54
C PHE A 397 6.51 -3.72 -7.08
N VAL A 398 6.54 -2.76 -6.14
CA VAL A 398 6.38 -3.05 -4.71
C VAL A 398 5.05 -3.75 -4.43
N ARG A 399 3.94 -3.23 -4.97
CA ARG A 399 2.61 -3.84 -4.79
C ARG A 399 2.51 -5.23 -5.41
N SER A 400 3.18 -5.48 -6.52
CA SER A 400 3.19 -6.80 -7.18
C SER A 400 3.97 -7.83 -6.36
N ILE A 401 5.20 -7.50 -5.96
CA ILE A 401 6.06 -8.45 -5.25
C ILE A 401 5.58 -8.75 -3.82
N THR A 402 4.82 -7.82 -3.21
CA THR A 402 4.23 -7.98 -1.87
C THR A 402 2.77 -8.44 -1.91
N ALA A 403 2.19 -8.66 -3.09
CA ALA A 403 0.81 -9.09 -3.22
C ALA A 403 0.59 -10.48 -2.64
N ILE A 404 -0.52 -10.67 -1.93
CA ILE A 404 -0.94 -11.99 -1.45
C ILE A 404 -2.42 -12.23 -1.65
N SER A 405 -3.30 -11.38 -1.15
CA SER A 405 -4.74 -11.65 -1.04
C SER A 405 -5.42 -12.06 -2.35
N ALA A 406 -4.93 -11.52 -3.49
CA ALA A 406 -5.49 -11.85 -4.80
C ALA A 406 -4.86 -13.09 -5.44
N VAL A 407 -3.61 -13.38 -5.10
CA VAL A 407 -2.83 -14.42 -5.78
C VAL A 407 -2.75 -15.73 -5.02
N ILE A 408 -3.02 -15.73 -3.71
CA ILE A 408 -2.93 -16.95 -2.87
C ILE A 408 -3.83 -18.08 -3.35
N LEU A 409 -4.93 -17.74 -4.02
CA LEU A 409 -5.86 -18.72 -4.62
C LEU A 409 -5.50 -19.09 -6.07
N LEU A 410 -4.49 -18.43 -6.65
CA LEU A 410 -4.11 -18.59 -8.07
C LEU A 410 -2.73 -19.20 -8.25
N VAL A 411 -1.92 -19.28 -7.19
CA VAL A 411 -0.61 -19.92 -7.21
C VAL A 411 -0.74 -21.42 -7.47
N THR A 412 0.24 -21.93 -8.19
CA THR A 412 0.34 -23.37 -8.53
C THR A 412 1.76 -23.85 -8.23
N PRO A 413 2.04 -25.16 -8.21
CA PRO A 413 3.40 -25.68 -8.07
C PRO A 413 4.38 -25.15 -9.14
N ASP A 414 3.86 -24.78 -10.32
CA ASP A 414 4.67 -24.23 -11.41
C ASP A 414 5.08 -22.77 -11.16
N PHE A 415 4.26 -21.99 -10.46
CA PHE A 415 4.50 -20.58 -10.12
C PHE A 415 4.31 -20.34 -8.63
N LEU A 416 5.41 -20.29 -7.91
CA LEU A 416 5.42 -20.06 -6.47
C LEU A 416 5.66 -18.57 -6.16
N LEU A 417 4.94 -18.03 -5.20
CA LEU A 417 5.14 -16.66 -4.73
C LEU A 417 5.66 -16.66 -3.30
N ILE A 418 6.63 -15.76 -3.05
CA ILE A 418 7.28 -15.65 -1.74
C ILE A 418 6.30 -15.28 -0.63
N THR A 419 5.33 -14.42 -0.91
CA THR A 419 4.28 -14.04 0.04
C THR A 419 3.40 -15.23 0.44
N CYS A 420 3.09 -16.11 -0.52
CA CYS A 420 2.34 -17.35 -0.25
C CYS A 420 3.18 -18.32 0.58
N GLN A 421 4.49 -18.40 0.36
CA GLN A 421 5.41 -19.21 1.18
C GLN A 421 5.51 -18.69 2.61
N ILE A 422 5.54 -17.37 2.82
CA ILE A 422 5.50 -16.78 4.17
C ILE A 422 4.24 -17.23 4.90
N ASN A 423 3.07 -17.13 4.26
CA ASN A 423 1.81 -17.53 4.83
C ASN A 423 1.78 -19.04 5.17
N GLU A 424 2.16 -19.88 4.23
CA GLU A 424 2.20 -21.35 4.39
C GLU A 424 3.09 -21.76 5.57
N GLN A 425 4.30 -21.19 5.70
CA GLN A 425 5.21 -21.51 6.79
C GLN A 425 4.69 -20.97 8.14
N ALA A 426 4.05 -19.83 8.15
CA ALA A 426 3.47 -19.26 9.35
C ALA A 426 2.24 -20.08 9.83
N GLU A 427 1.37 -20.54 8.93
CA GLU A 427 0.25 -21.45 9.23
C GLU A 427 0.73 -22.79 9.82
N LYS A 428 1.86 -23.31 9.33
CA LYS A 428 2.52 -24.51 9.87
C LYS A 428 3.22 -24.27 11.22
N GLY A 429 3.22 -23.06 11.74
CA GLY A 429 3.93 -22.68 12.97
C GLY A 429 5.44 -22.53 12.80
N ASN A 430 5.98 -22.61 11.59
CA ASN A 430 7.41 -22.48 11.28
C ASN A 430 7.83 -21.00 11.21
N TYR A 431 7.62 -20.24 12.28
CA TYR A 431 7.84 -18.78 12.30
C TYR A 431 9.27 -18.39 11.92
N GLY A 432 10.29 -19.18 12.27
CA GLY A 432 11.69 -18.91 11.89
C GLY A 432 11.89 -18.91 10.38
N VAL A 433 11.28 -19.87 9.66
CA VAL A 433 11.31 -19.94 8.19
C VAL A 433 10.50 -18.80 7.58
N ALA A 434 9.30 -18.53 8.11
CA ALA A 434 8.48 -17.41 7.65
C ALA A 434 9.22 -16.06 7.80
N CYS A 435 9.93 -15.86 8.91
CA CYS A 435 10.77 -14.70 9.14
C CYS A 435 11.96 -14.64 8.18
N ALA A 436 12.57 -15.76 7.81
CA ALA A 436 13.64 -15.80 6.82
C ALA A 436 13.14 -15.35 5.43
N TYR A 437 12.01 -15.90 4.99
CA TYR A 437 11.36 -15.44 3.76
C TYR A 437 11.01 -13.94 3.80
N ALA A 438 10.41 -13.47 4.88
CA ALA A 438 10.02 -12.07 5.05
C ALA A 438 11.26 -11.15 5.06
N THR A 439 12.35 -11.54 5.73
CA THR A 439 13.60 -10.76 5.77
C THR A 439 14.19 -10.60 4.38
N VAL A 440 14.27 -11.68 3.61
CA VAL A 440 14.82 -11.63 2.24
C VAL A 440 13.88 -10.82 1.34
N LEU A 441 12.57 -10.98 1.46
CA LEU A 441 11.61 -10.17 0.70
C LEU A 441 11.74 -8.67 1.02
N ILE A 442 11.88 -8.31 2.30
CA ILE A 442 12.17 -6.93 2.72
C ILE A 442 13.45 -6.42 2.04
N ALA A 443 14.54 -7.18 2.14
CA ALA A 443 15.83 -6.78 1.56
C ALA A 443 15.73 -6.58 0.04
N ILE A 444 15.08 -7.49 -0.69
CA ILE A 444 14.86 -7.40 -2.13
C ILE A 444 13.99 -6.19 -2.48
N THR A 445 12.89 -6.00 -1.76
CA THR A 445 11.95 -4.89 -2.05
C THR A 445 12.61 -3.53 -1.83
N TYR A 446 13.27 -3.33 -0.68
CA TYR A 446 14.01 -2.09 -0.42
C TYR A 446 15.21 -1.90 -1.34
N GLY A 447 15.95 -2.97 -1.63
CA GLY A 447 17.05 -2.96 -2.59
C GLY A 447 16.57 -2.54 -3.99
N ALA A 448 15.49 -3.13 -4.47
CA ALA A 448 14.89 -2.77 -5.76
C ALA A 448 14.41 -1.31 -5.78
N VAL A 449 13.74 -0.85 -4.72
CA VAL A 449 13.31 0.56 -4.59
C VAL A 449 14.50 1.51 -4.60
N LEU A 450 15.58 1.18 -3.90
CA LEU A 450 16.81 1.99 -3.89
C LEU A 450 17.46 2.05 -5.29
N ILE A 451 17.58 0.90 -5.96
CA ILE A 451 18.13 0.81 -7.32
C ILE A 451 17.28 1.63 -8.29
N MET A 452 15.97 1.43 -8.27
CA MET A 452 15.05 2.15 -9.14
C MET A 452 15.08 3.66 -8.88
N ASN A 453 15.09 4.10 -7.63
CA ASN A 453 15.18 5.52 -7.28
C ASN A 453 16.54 6.13 -7.67
N THR A 454 17.63 5.38 -7.55
CA THR A 454 18.96 5.82 -7.99
C THR A 454 19.01 5.94 -9.51
N PHE A 455 18.44 4.95 -10.23
CA PHE A 455 18.31 5.00 -11.67
C PHE A 455 17.49 6.21 -12.14
N ILE A 456 16.35 6.48 -11.49
CA ILE A 456 15.50 7.66 -11.77
C ILE A 456 16.30 8.96 -11.55
N ARG A 457 17.10 9.04 -10.49
CA ARG A 457 17.95 10.22 -10.24
C ARG A 457 19.05 10.38 -11.29
N PHE A 458 19.61 9.29 -11.76
CA PHE A 458 20.70 9.31 -12.75
C PHE A 458 20.20 9.63 -14.16
N PHE A 459 19.10 9.04 -14.59
CA PHE A 459 18.48 9.26 -15.90
C PHE A 459 17.38 10.34 -15.89
N GLY A 460 16.75 10.56 -14.77
CA GLY A 460 15.80 11.62 -14.53
C GLY A 460 16.54 12.90 -14.21
N VAL A 461 16.88 13.68 -15.21
CA VAL A 461 17.48 15.00 -15.08
C VAL A 461 16.79 15.83 -13.98
N SER A 462 17.21 15.69 -12.75
CA SER A 462 17.03 16.69 -11.73
C SER A 462 18.08 17.79 -11.98
N ARG A 463 17.98 18.47 -13.11
CA ARG A 463 18.53 19.83 -13.20
C ARG A 463 17.64 20.68 -12.30
N LYS A 464 18.04 20.82 -11.04
CA LYS A 464 17.69 22.00 -10.27
C LYS A 464 18.15 23.17 -11.15
N ILE A 465 17.20 23.87 -11.73
CA ILE A 465 17.42 25.22 -12.19
C ILE A 465 17.85 25.97 -10.93
N LYS A 466 19.17 26.23 -10.82
CA LYS A 466 19.68 27.21 -9.88
C LYS A 466 19.21 28.56 -10.41
N THR A 467 18.20 29.12 -9.79
CA THR A 467 17.90 30.54 -9.76
C THR A 467 18.20 31.03 -8.36
#